data_baafb70ec25063eadedab7e68f9e12e1
#
_entry.id   baafb70ec25063eadedab7e68f9e12e1
#
_cell.length_a   1.000
_cell.length_b   1.000
_cell.length_c   1.000
_cell.angle_alpha   90.00
_cell.angle_beta   90.00
_cell.angle_gamma   90.00
#
_symmetry.space_group_name_H-M   'P 1'
#
loop_
_entity.id
_entity.type
_entity.pdbx_description
1 polymer ?
#
loop_
_entity_poly.entity_id
_entity_poly.type
_entity_poly.pdbx_seq_one_letter_code
_entity_poly.pdbx_strand_id
1 'polypeptide(L)'
;ITQRASLVQNLPIIGAMLAIMADVTTVRQIIEQDLLKIDIAAINHRRNTVVSGEKKAVEVLKELLEKQNIRTQYLTVSHAFHSRLMSPILEKFEQVARQINYQTPQIPLISNLTGDVATKEIATASYWCRHLLEPVRFLDSMNLLQEQGIKIFIEIGAKPILLGMGRQLPIHDGYWLPSLRPEQDDWLQLLESLATLYTAGVSIDWSAVEQDYASCRLPL
;
A
#
# COMPACT_ATOMS: atom_id res chain seq x y z
N ILE A 1 4.84 14.21 -6.60
CA ILE A 1 4.80 13.77 -5.17
C ILE A 1 4.82 15.00 -4.26
N THR A 2 5.80 15.91 -4.37
CA THR A 2 5.97 17.08 -3.48
C THR A 2 4.72 17.97 -3.44
N GLN A 3 4.12 18.29 -4.58
CA GLN A 3 2.90 19.10 -4.65
C GLN A 3 1.70 18.41 -3.98
N ARG A 4 1.55 17.10 -4.17
CA ARG A 4 0.52 16.32 -3.47
C ARG A 4 0.68 16.43 -1.96
N ALA A 5 1.90 16.24 -1.46
CA ALA A 5 2.19 16.32 -0.04
C ALA A 5 1.89 17.73 0.54
N SER A 6 2.32 18.78 -0.17
CA SER A 6 2.05 20.16 0.22
C SER A 6 0.57 20.51 0.24
N LEU A 7 -0.20 20.07 -0.75
CA LEU A 7 -1.65 20.30 -0.79
C LEU A 7 -2.37 19.59 0.35
N VAL A 8 -2.00 18.35 0.65
CA VAL A 8 -2.57 17.60 1.79
C VAL A 8 -2.22 18.27 3.11
N GLN A 9 -0.98 18.71 3.28
CA GLN A 9 -0.52 19.35 4.53
C GLN A 9 -1.29 20.63 4.86
N ASN A 10 -1.83 21.31 3.86
CA ASN A 10 -2.64 22.52 4.04
C ASN A 10 -4.12 22.23 4.36
N LEU A 11 -4.54 20.95 4.38
CA LEU A 11 -5.89 20.59 4.80
C LEU A 11 -6.03 20.66 6.34
N PRO A 12 -7.22 20.96 6.85
CA PRO A 12 -7.49 20.86 8.27
C PRO A 12 -7.25 19.44 8.79
N ILE A 13 -6.57 19.31 9.94
CA ILE A 13 -6.34 18.02 10.61
C ILE A 13 -7.59 17.65 11.42
N ILE A 14 -8.65 17.22 10.72
CA ILE A 14 -9.93 16.85 11.33
C ILE A 14 -10.26 15.37 11.18
N GLY A 15 -9.41 14.63 10.49
CA GLY A 15 -9.66 13.24 10.12
C GLY A 15 -8.87 12.24 10.94
N ALA A 16 -9.30 10.98 10.86
CA ALA A 16 -8.62 9.82 11.42
C ALA A 16 -8.76 8.63 10.48
N MET A 17 -7.85 7.66 10.63
CA MET A 17 -7.92 6.37 9.96
C MET A 17 -7.89 5.24 10.99
N LEU A 18 -8.72 4.21 10.79
CA LEU A 18 -8.89 3.10 11.69
C LEU A 18 -8.78 1.78 10.92
N ALA A 19 -7.84 0.93 11.32
CA ALA A 19 -7.77 -0.44 10.86
C ALA A 19 -8.76 -1.30 11.68
N ILE A 20 -9.54 -2.13 11.00
CA ILE A 20 -10.63 -2.92 11.55
C ILE A 20 -10.40 -4.39 11.19
N MET A 21 -10.39 -5.27 12.17
CA MET A 21 -10.19 -6.71 11.97
C MET A 21 -11.49 -7.41 11.54
N ALA A 22 -12.13 -6.88 10.50
CA ALA A 22 -13.34 -7.41 9.87
C ALA A 22 -13.27 -7.26 8.34
N ASP A 23 -14.14 -7.98 7.65
CA ASP A 23 -14.29 -7.86 6.21
C ASP A 23 -15.01 -6.57 5.82
N VAL A 24 -14.80 -6.17 4.58
CA VAL A 24 -15.32 -4.89 4.06
C VAL A 24 -16.85 -4.84 4.04
N THR A 25 -17.53 -5.98 3.88
CA THR A 25 -19.00 -6.04 3.82
C THR A 25 -19.57 -5.75 5.21
N THR A 26 -19.06 -6.41 6.24
CA THR A 26 -19.42 -6.14 7.64
C THR A 26 -19.20 -4.67 8.00
N VAL A 27 -18.04 -4.12 7.64
CA VAL A 27 -17.73 -2.71 7.95
C VAL A 27 -18.68 -1.76 7.24
N ARG A 28 -18.99 -2.00 5.95
CA ARG A 28 -19.95 -1.18 5.18
C ARG A 28 -21.34 -1.22 5.79
N GLN A 29 -21.82 -2.39 6.19
CA GLN A 29 -23.14 -2.52 6.81
C GLN A 29 -23.27 -1.65 8.07
N ILE A 30 -22.26 -1.66 8.94
CA ILE A 30 -22.26 -0.83 10.15
C ILE A 30 -22.23 0.67 9.80
N ILE A 31 -21.39 1.08 8.84
CA ILE A 31 -21.31 2.47 8.39
C ILE A 31 -22.66 2.95 7.83
N GLU A 32 -23.33 2.13 7.04
CA GLU A 32 -24.62 2.44 6.40
C GLU A 32 -25.76 2.48 7.42
N GLN A 33 -25.82 1.51 8.33
CA GLN A 33 -26.85 1.45 9.38
C GLN A 33 -26.86 2.69 10.29
N ASP A 34 -25.68 3.17 10.64
CA ASP A 34 -25.51 4.32 11.52
C ASP A 34 -25.31 5.64 10.75
N LEU A 35 -25.48 5.65 9.43
CA LEU A 35 -25.36 6.81 8.55
C LEU A 35 -24.05 7.60 8.74
N LEU A 36 -22.97 6.91 9.01
CA LEU A 36 -21.68 7.52 9.30
C LEU A 36 -21.01 8.05 8.03
N LYS A 37 -20.50 9.28 8.09
CA LYS A 37 -19.73 9.90 6.99
C LYS A 37 -18.26 9.39 7.01
N ILE A 38 -18.09 8.13 6.71
CA ILE A 38 -16.80 7.42 6.71
C ILE A 38 -16.65 6.73 5.36
N ASP A 39 -15.43 6.72 4.85
CA ASP A 39 -15.06 6.06 3.60
C ASP A 39 -14.19 4.84 3.88
N ILE A 40 -14.29 3.80 3.03
CA ILE A 40 -13.32 2.71 3.04
C ILE A 40 -12.03 3.23 2.40
N ALA A 41 -10.93 3.16 3.14
CA ALA A 41 -9.63 3.66 2.69
C ALA A 41 -8.72 2.57 2.13
N ALA A 42 -8.80 1.34 2.68
CA ALA A 42 -8.06 0.20 2.15
C ALA A 42 -8.75 -1.13 2.47
N ILE A 43 -8.57 -2.09 1.58
CA ILE A 43 -8.95 -3.50 1.75
C ILE A 43 -7.65 -4.30 1.70
N ASN A 44 -7.08 -4.57 2.88
CA ASN A 44 -5.75 -5.19 2.99
C ASN A 44 -5.82 -6.71 3.02
N HIS A 45 -6.88 -7.26 3.61
CA HIS A 45 -7.09 -8.69 3.76
C HIS A 45 -8.59 -8.98 3.96
N ARG A 46 -9.00 -10.24 3.83
CA ARG A 46 -10.40 -10.67 4.06
C ARG A 46 -10.95 -10.26 5.43
N ARG A 47 -10.09 -10.02 6.41
CA ARG A 47 -10.41 -9.57 7.77
C ARG A 47 -9.56 -8.38 8.19
N ASN A 48 -9.24 -7.51 7.26
CA ASN A 48 -8.51 -6.28 7.55
C ASN A 48 -8.95 -5.20 6.58
N THR A 49 -9.82 -4.34 7.05
CA THR A 49 -10.36 -3.18 6.33
C THR A 49 -9.92 -1.90 7.04
N VAL A 50 -9.47 -0.92 6.29
CA VAL A 50 -9.15 0.40 6.84
C VAL A 50 -10.23 1.37 6.42
N VAL A 51 -10.69 2.17 7.38
CA VAL A 51 -11.62 3.26 7.13
C VAL A 51 -10.96 4.61 7.38
N SER A 52 -11.53 5.64 6.78
CA SER A 52 -11.04 7.01 6.84
C SER A 52 -12.20 7.99 6.87
N GLY A 53 -12.14 9.00 7.73
CA GLY A 53 -13.22 9.99 7.88
C GLY A 53 -12.94 11.00 8.98
N GLU A 54 -13.95 11.81 9.31
CA GLU A 54 -13.86 12.74 10.42
C GLU A 54 -13.60 11.99 11.74
N LYS A 55 -12.73 12.52 12.59
CA LYS A 55 -12.30 11.86 13.82
C LYS A 55 -13.48 11.45 14.70
N LYS A 56 -14.48 12.32 14.88
CA LYS A 56 -15.68 12.01 15.67
C LYS A 56 -16.49 10.85 15.09
N ALA A 57 -16.66 10.79 13.78
CA ALA A 57 -17.36 9.69 13.11
C ALA A 57 -16.60 8.38 13.28
N VAL A 58 -15.27 8.41 13.14
CA VAL A 58 -14.41 7.22 13.33
C VAL A 58 -14.44 6.75 14.78
N GLU A 59 -14.51 7.65 15.77
CA GLU A 59 -14.69 7.32 17.19
C GLU A 59 -16.01 6.57 17.44
N VAL A 60 -17.12 7.08 16.89
CA VAL A 60 -18.43 6.41 16.99
C VAL A 60 -18.37 5.00 16.37
N LEU A 61 -17.81 4.88 15.16
CA LEU A 61 -17.65 3.57 14.52
C LEU A 61 -16.82 2.62 15.39
N LYS A 62 -15.73 3.11 15.97
CA LYS A 62 -14.89 2.30 16.86
C LYS A 62 -15.69 1.74 18.05
N GLU A 63 -16.50 2.58 18.71
CA GLU A 63 -17.34 2.16 19.84
C GLU A 63 -18.37 1.09 19.42
N LEU A 64 -18.98 1.24 18.24
CA LEU A 64 -19.92 0.24 17.69
C LEU A 64 -19.23 -1.10 17.42
N LEU A 65 -18.02 -1.07 16.87
CA LEU A 65 -17.22 -2.26 16.59
C LEU A 65 -16.76 -2.96 17.89
N GLU A 66 -16.36 -2.20 18.90
CA GLU A 66 -15.96 -2.73 20.21
C GLU A 66 -17.13 -3.45 20.93
N LYS A 67 -18.36 -2.93 20.83
CA LYS A 67 -19.56 -3.62 21.33
C LYS A 67 -19.80 -4.96 20.65
N GLN A 68 -19.32 -5.13 19.41
CA GLN A 68 -19.38 -6.38 18.66
C GLN A 68 -18.13 -7.26 18.83
N ASN A 69 -17.21 -6.91 19.75
CA ASN A 69 -15.92 -7.57 19.96
C ASN A 69 -15.01 -7.59 18.70
N ILE A 70 -15.16 -6.63 17.81
CA ILE A 70 -14.31 -6.45 16.64
C ILE A 70 -13.10 -5.58 17.02
N ARG A 71 -11.90 -6.11 16.84
CA ARG A 71 -10.65 -5.39 17.15
C ARG A 71 -10.41 -4.27 16.16
N THR A 72 -9.95 -3.14 16.68
CA THR A 72 -9.61 -1.96 15.89
C THR A 72 -8.26 -1.36 16.33
N GLN A 73 -7.62 -0.62 15.42
CA GLN A 73 -6.39 0.09 15.71
C GLN A 73 -6.34 1.40 14.92
N TYR A 74 -6.13 2.52 15.60
CA TYR A 74 -5.84 3.78 14.93
C TYR A 74 -4.52 3.71 14.16
N LEU A 75 -4.52 4.30 12.96
CA LEU A 75 -3.29 4.50 12.22
C LEU A 75 -2.66 5.83 12.63
N THR A 76 -1.33 5.84 12.75
CA THR A 76 -0.55 7.05 13.02
C THR A 76 -0.36 7.82 11.71
N VAL A 77 -1.37 8.60 11.35
CA VAL A 77 -1.39 9.42 10.13
C VAL A 77 -1.86 10.84 10.45
N SER A 78 -1.44 11.79 9.63
CA SER A 78 -1.80 13.20 9.82
C SER A 78 -3.19 13.56 9.30
N HIS A 79 -3.69 12.85 8.28
CA HIS A 79 -4.93 13.16 7.58
C HIS A 79 -5.71 11.89 7.25
N ALA A 80 -6.99 12.06 6.94
CA ALA A 80 -7.88 10.98 6.50
C ALA A 80 -7.70 10.70 5.00
N PHE A 81 -6.59 10.04 4.65
CA PHE A 81 -6.32 9.64 3.28
C PHE A 81 -7.38 8.69 2.73
N HIS A 82 -7.53 8.68 1.41
CA HIS A 82 -8.52 7.82 0.71
C HIS A 82 -9.94 8.04 1.21
N SER A 83 -10.33 9.31 1.39
CA SER A 83 -11.68 9.69 1.80
C SER A 83 -12.12 10.99 1.13
N ARG A 84 -13.42 11.28 1.25
CA ARG A 84 -14.01 12.53 0.80
C ARG A 84 -13.36 13.78 1.41
N LEU A 85 -12.65 13.65 2.54
CA LEU A 85 -11.92 14.76 3.15
C LEU A 85 -10.71 15.23 2.31
N MET A 86 -10.30 14.44 1.32
CA MET A 86 -9.30 14.86 0.31
C MET A 86 -9.90 15.69 -0.84
N SER A 87 -11.23 15.75 -0.98
CA SER A 87 -11.89 16.46 -2.09
C SER A 87 -11.49 17.94 -2.24
N PRO A 88 -11.23 18.72 -1.18
CA PRO A 88 -10.90 20.14 -1.33
C PRO A 88 -9.61 20.41 -2.11
N ILE A 89 -8.71 19.44 -2.22
CA ILE A 89 -7.45 19.63 -2.97
C ILE A 89 -7.50 19.10 -4.39
N LEU A 90 -8.55 18.40 -4.80
CA LEU A 90 -8.60 17.69 -6.09
C LEU A 90 -8.39 18.61 -7.28
N GLU A 91 -9.06 19.75 -7.34
CA GLU A 91 -8.96 20.67 -8.47
C GLU A 91 -7.51 21.18 -8.63
N LYS A 92 -6.90 21.63 -7.54
CA LYS A 92 -5.50 22.10 -7.54
C LYS A 92 -4.54 20.96 -7.88
N PHE A 93 -4.79 19.77 -7.36
CA PHE A 93 -3.97 18.60 -7.65
C PHE A 93 -4.09 18.20 -9.12
N GLU A 94 -5.30 18.21 -9.69
CA GLU A 94 -5.53 17.90 -11.11
C GLU A 94 -4.80 18.89 -12.03
N GLN A 95 -4.85 20.19 -11.72
CA GLN A 95 -4.13 21.22 -12.46
C GLN A 95 -2.62 20.94 -12.52
N VAL A 96 -2.03 20.54 -11.39
CA VAL A 96 -0.60 20.16 -11.32
C VAL A 96 -0.35 18.84 -12.06
N ALA A 97 -1.22 17.85 -11.86
CA ALA A 97 -1.10 16.53 -12.47
C ALA A 97 -1.16 16.59 -14.00
N ARG A 98 -1.99 17.46 -14.57
CA ARG A 98 -2.10 17.68 -16.04
C ARG A 98 -0.83 18.25 -16.67
N GLN A 99 0.08 18.85 -15.88
CA GLN A 99 1.35 19.38 -16.38
C GLN A 99 2.41 18.29 -16.53
N ILE A 100 2.16 17.08 -16.06
CA ILE A 100 3.10 15.97 -16.10
C ILE A 100 2.97 15.24 -17.44
N ASN A 101 4.11 15.02 -18.09
CA ASN A 101 4.17 14.15 -19.26
C ASN A 101 4.25 12.69 -18.81
N TYR A 102 3.09 12.05 -18.68
CA TYR A 102 3.00 10.66 -18.26
C TYR A 102 3.46 9.71 -19.37
N GLN A 103 4.07 8.62 -18.96
CA GLN A 103 4.40 7.49 -19.84
C GLN A 103 3.66 6.23 -19.38
N THR A 104 3.29 5.39 -20.31
CA THR A 104 2.75 4.07 -19.97
C THR A 104 3.81 3.20 -19.32
N PRO A 105 3.48 2.39 -18.30
CA PRO A 105 4.43 1.46 -17.71
C PRO A 105 5.05 0.53 -18.75
N GLN A 106 6.36 0.36 -18.70
CA GLN A 106 7.08 -0.60 -19.53
C GLN A 106 7.22 -1.97 -18.84
N ILE A 107 7.06 -2.00 -17.53
CA ILE A 107 7.03 -3.20 -16.69
C ILE A 107 5.58 -3.41 -16.26
N PRO A 108 5.08 -4.66 -16.26
CA PRO A 108 3.75 -4.96 -15.74
C PRO A 108 3.57 -4.38 -14.33
N LEU A 109 2.50 -3.63 -14.15
CA LEU A 109 2.17 -2.96 -12.90
C LEU A 109 0.75 -3.32 -12.50
N ILE A 110 0.54 -3.70 -11.26
CA ILE A 110 -0.81 -3.86 -10.70
C ILE A 110 -1.21 -2.58 -9.98
N SER A 111 -2.33 -2.03 -10.40
CA SER A 111 -2.87 -0.80 -9.82
C SER A 111 -3.58 -1.11 -8.51
N ASN A 112 -3.12 -0.51 -7.42
CA ASN A 112 -3.81 -0.60 -6.13
C ASN A 112 -5.13 0.19 -6.08
N LEU A 113 -5.45 0.97 -7.10
CA LEU A 113 -6.74 1.64 -7.27
C LEU A 113 -7.79 0.68 -7.84
N THR A 114 -7.43 -0.12 -8.85
CA THR A 114 -8.36 -1.06 -9.51
C THR A 114 -8.24 -2.48 -8.98
N GLY A 115 -7.10 -2.86 -8.39
CA GLY A 115 -6.77 -4.23 -8.02
C GLY A 115 -6.41 -5.11 -9.21
N ASP A 116 -6.18 -4.52 -10.38
CA ASP A 116 -5.95 -5.20 -11.66
C ASP A 116 -4.70 -4.66 -12.36
N VAL A 117 -4.30 -5.30 -13.48
CA VAL A 117 -3.19 -4.84 -14.32
C VAL A 117 -3.46 -3.41 -14.78
N ALA A 118 -2.49 -2.54 -14.54
CA ALA A 118 -2.60 -1.14 -14.92
C ALA A 118 -2.67 -0.99 -16.45
N THR A 119 -3.66 -0.21 -16.90
CA THR A 119 -3.85 0.16 -18.29
C THR A 119 -3.25 1.54 -18.57
N LYS A 120 -3.46 2.07 -19.77
CA LYS A 120 -3.08 3.46 -20.11
C LYS A 120 -3.69 4.51 -19.17
N GLU A 121 -4.75 4.17 -18.44
CA GLU A 121 -5.42 5.05 -17.49
C GLU A 121 -4.47 5.57 -16.41
N ILE A 122 -3.50 4.75 -15.95
CA ILE A 122 -2.52 5.16 -14.94
C ILE A 122 -1.65 6.35 -15.39
N ALA A 123 -1.50 6.53 -16.69
CA ALA A 123 -0.77 7.64 -17.30
C ALA A 123 -1.66 8.87 -17.51
N THR A 124 -2.62 9.15 -16.62
CA THR A 124 -3.52 10.29 -16.69
C THR A 124 -3.66 11.01 -15.36
N ALA A 125 -3.89 12.32 -15.39
CA ALA A 125 -4.18 13.11 -14.19
C ALA A 125 -5.42 12.61 -13.45
N SER A 126 -6.46 12.20 -14.20
CA SER A 126 -7.72 11.68 -13.65
C SER A 126 -7.50 10.45 -12.78
N TYR A 127 -6.64 9.50 -13.20
CA TYR A 127 -6.28 8.33 -12.38
C TYR A 127 -5.69 8.75 -11.03
N TRP A 128 -4.78 9.71 -11.01
CA TRP A 128 -4.13 10.15 -9.78
C TRP A 128 -5.06 10.96 -8.86
N CYS A 129 -6.06 11.64 -9.43
CA CYS A 129 -7.13 12.27 -8.65
C CYS A 129 -8.02 11.21 -7.98
N ARG A 130 -8.43 10.19 -8.70
CA ARG A 130 -9.16 9.05 -8.13
C ARG A 130 -8.35 8.35 -7.04
N HIS A 131 -7.06 8.17 -7.26
CA HIS A 131 -6.15 7.55 -6.30
C HIS A 131 -6.05 8.32 -4.96
N LEU A 132 -6.40 9.61 -4.91
CA LEU A 132 -6.48 10.36 -3.65
C LEU A 132 -7.71 10.00 -2.81
N LEU A 133 -8.81 9.62 -3.46
CA LEU A 133 -10.12 9.43 -2.85
C LEU A 133 -10.47 7.96 -2.63
N GLU A 134 -10.20 7.14 -3.64
CA GLU A 134 -10.68 5.78 -3.70
C GLU A 134 -9.82 4.83 -2.85
N PRO A 135 -10.39 3.70 -2.41
CA PRO A 135 -9.71 2.76 -1.53
C PRO A 135 -8.52 2.07 -2.20
N VAL A 136 -7.51 1.77 -1.41
CA VAL A 136 -6.40 0.88 -1.80
C VAL A 136 -6.88 -0.56 -1.79
N ARG A 137 -6.84 -1.23 -2.94
CA ARG A 137 -7.30 -2.61 -3.16
C ARG A 137 -6.14 -3.60 -3.07
N PHE A 138 -5.44 -3.61 -1.92
CA PHE A 138 -4.27 -4.46 -1.74
C PHE A 138 -4.60 -5.95 -1.83
N LEU A 139 -5.70 -6.38 -1.22
CA LEU A 139 -6.16 -7.77 -1.29
C LEU A 139 -6.37 -8.24 -2.74
N ASP A 140 -7.06 -7.43 -3.55
CA ASP A 140 -7.33 -7.78 -4.95
C ASP A 140 -6.03 -7.85 -5.75
N SER A 141 -5.13 -6.88 -5.54
CA SER A 141 -3.80 -6.88 -6.18
C SER A 141 -3.00 -8.15 -5.85
N MET A 142 -3.01 -8.57 -4.60
CA MET A 142 -2.31 -9.78 -4.17
C MET A 142 -2.97 -11.07 -4.68
N ASN A 143 -4.30 -11.13 -4.74
CA ASN A 143 -5.01 -12.25 -5.35
C ASN A 143 -4.65 -12.40 -6.84
N LEU A 144 -4.62 -11.30 -7.57
CA LEU A 144 -4.21 -11.32 -8.98
C LEU A 144 -2.77 -11.80 -9.16
N LEU A 145 -1.83 -11.35 -8.31
CA LEU A 145 -0.44 -11.83 -8.34
C LEU A 145 -0.36 -13.34 -8.07
N GLN A 146 -1.15 -13.83 -7.12
CA GLN A 146 -1.26 -15.26 -6.83
C GLN A 146 -1.81 -16.05 -8.05
N GLU A 147 -2.87 -15.57 -8.69
CA GLU A 147 -3.46 -16.16 -9.89
C GLU A 147 -2.47 -16.21 -11.05
N GLN A 148 -1.59 -15.21 -11.16
CA GLN A 148 -0.49 -15.18 -12.13
C GLN A 148 0.69 -16.07 -11.74
N GLY A 149 0.63 -16.77 -10.61
CA GLY A 149 1.69 -17.68 -10.16
C GLY A 149 2.92 -16.99 -9.61
N ILE A 150 2.84 -15.71 -9.23
CA ILE A 150 3.97 -14.99 -8.63
C ILE A 150 4.25 -15.58 -7.25
N LYS A 151 5.53 -15.93 -7.00
CA LYS A 151 6.00 -16.54 -5.75
C LYS A 151 7.07 -15.72 -5.03
N ILE A 152 7.68 -14.75 -5.69
CA ILE A 152 8.75 -13.93 -5.12
C ILE A 152 8.24 -12.51 -4.94
N PHE A 153 8.22 -12.06 -3.70
CA PHE A 153 7.75 -10.73 -3.31
C PHE A 153 8.89 -9.99 -2.61
N ILE A 154 9.26 -8.84 -3.16
CA ILE A 154 10.29 -7.97 -2.60
C ILE A 154 9.62 -6.67 -2.18
N GLU A 155 9.71 -6.31 -0.89
CA GLU A 155 9.27 -4.99 -0.44
C GLU A 155 10.47 -4.04 -0.39
N ILE A 156 10.43 -3.01 -1.24
CA ILE A 156 11.43 -1.95 -1.24
C ILE A 156 10.94 -0.82 -0.35
N GLY A 157 11.48 -0.75 0.86
CA GLY A 157 11.07 0.23 1.86
C GLY A 157 11.78 0.05 3.21
N ALA A 158 11.63 1.03 4.09
CA ALA A 158 12.29 1.04 5.40
C ALA A 158 11.74 -0.02 6.38
N LYS A 159 10.55 -0.56 6.13
CA LYS A 159 9.88 -1.55 7.00
C LYS A 159 9.06 -2.53 6.16
N PRO A 160 9.07 -3.83 6.47
CA PRO A 160 8.33 -4.86 5.72
C PRO A 160 6.84 -4.93 6.13
N ILE A 161 6.09 -3.86 5.91
CA ILE A 161 4.68 -3.75 6.30
C ILE A 161 3.78 -4.53 5.34
N LEU A 162 3.98 -4.37 4.03
CA LEU A 162 3.19 -5.02 3.00
C LEU A 162 3.45 -6.53 2.96
N LEU A 163 4.69 -6.94 3.15
CA LEU A 163 5.04 -8.36 3.29
C LEU A 163 4.34 -9.00 4.49
N GLY A 164 4.22 -8.28 5.61
CA GLY A 164 3.48 -8.75 6.78
C GLY A 164 2.00 -8.99 6.50
N MET A 165 1.38 -8.16 5.66
CA MET A 165 -0.01 -8.35 5.20
C MET A 165 -0.11 -9.45 4.15
N GLY A 166 0.81 -9.49 3.18
CA GLY A 166 0.83 -10.49 2.11
C GLY A 166 1.00 -11.92 2.63
N ARG A 167 1.83 -12.14 3.63
CA ARG A 167 2.03 -13.47 4.27
C ARG A 167 0.78 -14.06 4.92
N GLN A 168 -0.24 -13.24 5.20
CA GLN A 168 -1.51 -13.73 5.73
C GLN A 168 -2.42 -14.33 4.63
N LEU A 169 -2.06 -14.16 3.37
CA LEU A 169 -2.77 -14.75 2.24
C LEU A 169 -2.31 -16.20 2.02
N PRO A 170 -3.16 -17.05 1.43
CA PRO A 170 -2.84 -18.46 1.19
C PRO A 170 -1.89 -18.63 -0.01
N ILE A 171 -0.78 -17.90 -0.03
CA ILE A 171 0.29 -18.04 -1.01
C ILE A 171 1.32 -19.01 -0.42
N HIS A 172 1.20 -20.28 -0.80
CA HIS A 172 2.11 -21.32 -0.36
C HIS A 172 3.43 -21.23 -1.15
N ASP A 173 4.53 -21.56 -0.49
CA ASP A 173 5.89 -21.59 -1.07
C ASP A 173 6.37 -20.24 -1.64
N GLY A 174 5.86 -19.12 -1.10
CA GLY A 174 6.28 -17.76 -1.48
C GLY A 174 7.53 -17.29 -0.71
N TYR A 175 8.43 -16.61 -1.44
CA TYR A 175 9.56 -15.87 -0.85
C TYR A 175 9.13 -14.45 -0.57
N TRP A 176 9.33 -14.00 0.68
CA TRP A 176 8.90 -12.68 1.16
C TRP A 176 10.11 -11.91 1.67
N LEU A 177 10.68 -11.08 0.83
CA LEU A 177 12.02 -10.53 0.98
C LEU A 177 11.95 -9.01 1.22
N PRO A 178 12.29 -8.54 2.42
CA PRO A 178 12.38 -7.11 2.68
C PRO A 178 13.71 -6.56 2.19
N SER A 179 13.72 -5.32 1.69
CA SER A 179 14.97 -4.61 1.42
C SER A 179 15.62 -4.13 2.71
N LEU A 180 14.84 -3.59 3.65
CA LEU A 180 15.30 -3.11 4.94
C LEU A 180 14.41 -3.59 6.09
N ARG A 181 14.97 -3.63 7.30
CA ARG A 181 14.24 -3.85 8.55
C ARG A 181 14.73 -2.90 9.65
N PRO A 182 13.83 -2.40 10.51
CA PRO A 182 14.26 -1.69 11.71
C PRO A 182 15.16 -2.56 12.56
N GLU A 183 16.16 -1.93 13.20
CA GLU A 183 17.04 -2.57 14.18
C GLU A 183 17.96 -3.67 13.61
N GLN A 184 18.05 -3.78 12.30
CA GLN A 184 18.98 -4.66 11.59
C GLN A 184 19.92 -3.84 10.72
N ASP A 185 21.17 -4.29 10.56
CA ASP A 185 22.12 -3.68 9.62
C ASP A 185 21.57 -3.75 8.19
N ASP A 186 21.54 -2.61 7.52
CA ASP A 186 20.92 -2.46 6.20
C ASP A 186 21.58 -3.36 5.16
N TRP A 187 22.92 -3.44 5.20
CA TRP A 187 23.67 -4.23 4.24
C TRP A 187 23.50 -5.73 4.46
N LEU A 188 23.49 -6.15 5.72
CA LEU A 188 23.22 -7.54 6.08
C LEU A 188 21.84 -7.97 5.59
N GLN A 189 20.80 -7.14 5.83
CA GLN A 189 19.44 -7.46 5.37
C GLN A 189 19.35 -7.55 3.84
N LEU A 190 19.99 -6.61 3.12
CA LEU A 190 20.02 -6.65 1.66
C LEU A 190 20.69 -7.92 1.13
N LEU A 191 21.84 -8.30 1.71
CA LEU A 191 22.58 -9.50 1.32
C LEU A 191 21.82 -10.79 1.65
N GLU A 192 21.11 -10.88 2.78
CA GLU A 192 20.25 -12.02 3.10
C GLU A 192 19.14 -12.21 2.08
N SER A 193 18.50 -11.11 1.69
CA SER A 193 17.45 -11.13 0.65
C SER A 193 18.02 -11.51 -0.73
N LEU A 194 19.20 -10.97 -1.07
CA LEU A 194 19.91 -11.29 -2.31
C LEU A 194 20.31 -12.75 -2.36
N ALA A 195 20.87 -13.30 -1.27
CA ALA A 195 21.25 -14.72 -1.17
C ALA A 195 20.03 -15.64 -1.34
N THR A 196 18.89 -15.24 -0.76
CA THR A 196 17.65 -16.00 -0.93
C THR A 196 17.16 -15.97 -2.39
N LEU A 197 17.22 -14.82 -3.06
CA LEU A 197 16.91 -14.72 -4.49
C LEU A 197 17.80 -15.61 -5.34
N TYR A 198 19.10 -15.59 -5.08
CA TYR A 198 20.07 -16.42 -5.80
C TYR A 198 19.79 -17.92 -5.62
N THR A 199 19.55 -18.37 -4.39
CA THR A 199 19.23 -19.78 -4.10
C THR A 199 17.85 -20.20 -4.65
N ALA A 200 16.93 -19.24 -4.83
CA ALA A 200 15.64 -19.44 -5.50
C ALA A 200 15.78 -19.51 -7.05
N GLY A 201 16.99 -19.36 -7.59
CA GLY A 201 17.26 -19.46 -9.03
C GLY A 201 17.07 -18.16 -9.80
N VAL A 202 16.96 -17.01 -9.11
CA VAL A 202 16.91 -15.70 -9.78
C VAL A 202 18.30 -15.34 -10.29
N SER A 203 18.40 -14.90 -11.55
CA SER A 203 19.64 -14.41 -12.11
C SER A 203 20.05 -13.10 -11.47
N ILE A 204 21.26 -13.05 -10.90
CA ILE A 204 21.82 -11.86 -10.24
C ILE A 204 22.91 -11.27 -11.14
N ASP A 205 22.86 -9.96 -11.34
CA ASP A 205 23.97 -9.22 -11.95
C ASP A 205 25.04 -8.93 -10.90
N TRP A 206 25.95 -9.91 -10.72
CA TRP A 206 27.05 -9.78 -9.76
C TRP A 206 27.98 -8.63 -10.08
N SER A 207 28.15 -8.29 -11.38
CA SER A 207 28.98 -7.16 -11.77
C SER A 207 28.41 -5.83 -11.26
N ALA A 208 27.08 -5.67 -11.27
CA ALA A 208 26.42 -4.51 -10.69
C ALA A 208 26.48 -4.51 -9.16
N VAL A 209 26.38 -5.67 -8.51
CA VAL A 209 26.51 -5.79 -7.05
C VAL A 209 27.90 -5.40 -6.58
N GLU A 210 28.94 -5.75 -7.33
CA GLU A 210 30.34 -5.54 -6.99
C GLU A 210 30.94 -4.24 -7.54
N GLN A 211 30.15 -3.43 -8.26
CA GLN A 211 30.64 -2.27 -9.00
C GLN A 211 31.48 -1.29 -8.15
N ASP A 212 31.10 -1.10 -6.87
CA ASP A 212 31.76 -0.18 -5.96
C ASP A 212 32.87 -0.82 -5.11
N TYR A 213 33.16 -2.12 -5.35
CA TYR A 213 34.14 -2.88 -4.58
C TYR A 213 35.31 -3.33 -5.46
N ALA A 214 36.53 -3.19 -4.93
CA ALA A 214 37.73 -3.78 -5.54
C ALA A 214 37.74 -5.28 -5.31
N SER A 215 36.90 -6.02 -6.05
CA SER A 215 36.84 -7.48 -5.99
C SER A 215 37.88 -8.13 -6.87
N CYS A 216 38.49 -9.23 -6.42
CA CYS A 216 39.35 -10.06 -7.23
C CYS A 216 38.91 -11.53 -7.12
N ARG A 217 39.02 -12.26 -8.24
CA ARG A 217 38.75 -13.69 -8.27
C ARG A 217 39.92 -14.42 -7.62
N LEU A 218 39.66 -15.15 -6.53
CA LEU A 218 40.68 -16.03 -5.94
C LEU A 218 40.63 -17.37 -6.68
N PRO A 219 41.84 -17.97 -6.99
CA PRO A 219 41.86 -19.34 -7.48
C PRO A 219 41.36 -20.29 -6.39
N LEU A 220 40.51 -21.21 -6.75
CA LEU A 220 40.05 -22.30 -5.89
C LEU A 220 41.10 -23.38 -5.79
#